data_08146a861c6cfe1612c61798fc693eb6
#
_entry.id   08146a861c6cfe1612c61798fc693eb6
#
_cell.length_a   1.000
_cell.length_b   1.000
_cell.length_c   1.000
_cell.angle_alpha   90.00
_cell.angle_beta   90.00
_cell.angle_gamma   90.00
#
_symmetry.space_group_name_H-M   'P 1'
#
loop_
_entity.id
_entity.type
_entity.pdbx_description
1 polymer ?
#
loop_
_entity_poly.entity_id
_entity_poly.type
_entity_poly.pdbx_seq_one_letter_code
_entity_poly.pdbx_strand_id
1 'polypeptide(L)'
;MIKNPNPKFTFTPSKSRRVFCLLFLGAAAAAAIGAIASSRVSAEPSAKAGAVTRGGQRVGDNAFHLGKIAPWVTEHTADGQQAEFFVVLADQADLSGAANLPTKAEKARYVYSTLVDKSQTTQEPILQWLRDSGIEHRSFYIVNAILVKGTREIAEALAARPDVARVEGNPVIHNDLPSPGPVEESPSQPATIEPGITYTHAPLVWALGFTGQNIVIASADTGVRWTHNALKPHYRGWDGVNGNHNFNWHDSIHDSVGNPCGNDSPFPCDDFFHGSHTTGTAIGDDGAGNQIGMAPGAKWIGCRNMDGGDGTPARYIECMEFFLAPYPINCTPNEGDPTKAPDITINSWGCPPVEGCSANTLQAAVEAQAAAGIQMVVAAGNAGSPCSTVEDPPAIYEKSYSVGALTTGTDNIASFSSRGPVTVDGSNRIKPDISAPGTNTRSCSNTGDNAYTTASGTSMATPHISGAMALLWCALPSLRHQITDSRDALNNAAVHIGSTQCGTAGPPNNVYGWGRIDIANAVGMPSPTPSPTPTPTATATPSACGPASPTPTATVTATATPTATATATATATATATPTPTPTSTPRPTPTPRSQPTPRGRPTPPPRP
;
A
#
# COMPACT_ATOMS: atom_id res chain seq x y z
N MET A 1 -31.81 30.93 -49.71
CA MET A 1 -33.08 30.49 -49.07
C MET A 1 -32.94 29.00 -48.78
N ILE A 2 -32.95 28.64 -47.58
CA ILE A 2 -33.59 27.56 -46.81
C ILE A 2 -32.79 27.40 -45.51
N LYS A 3 -33.44 27.83 -44.44
CA LYS A 3 -33.01 27.71 -43.05
C LYS A 3 -33.24 26.27 -42.59
N ASN A 4 -32.26 25.70 -41.86
CA ASN A 4 -32.48 24.48 -41.09
C ASN A 4 -32.22 24.78 -39.60
N PRO A 5 -33.15 24.49 -38.69
CA PRO A 5 -33.01 24.82 -37.26
C PRO A 5 -32.35 23.69 -36.48
N ASN A 6 -31.43 24.06 -35.58
CA ASN A 6 -30.84 23.21 -34.54
C ASN A 6 -31.89 22.82 -33.47
N PRO A 7 -31.99 21.58 -33.06
CA PRO A 7 -32.73 21.23 -31.86
C PRO A 7 -31.83 21.34 -30.61
N LYS A 8 -32.28 22.17 -29.67
CA LYS A 8 -31.77 22.22 -28.30
C LYS A 8 -32.19 20.95 -27.56
N PHE A 9 -31.22 20.13 -27.15
CA PHE A 9 -31.46 19.06 -26.20
C PHE A 9 -31.37 19.61 -24.78
N THR A 10 -32.51 19.64 -24.10
CA THR A 10 -32.63 19.84 -22.65
C THR A 10 -32.50 18.48 -21.98
N PHE A 11 -31.45 18.30 -21.15
CA PHE A 11 -31.31 17.13 -20.30
C PHE A 11 -32.21 17.29 -19.06
N THR A 12 -33.18 16.42 -18.92
CA THR A 12 -33.87 16.13 -17.66
C THR A 12 -33.20 14.91 -17.01
N PRO A 13 -32.83 14.93 -15.71
CA PRO A 13 -32.23 13.78 -15.07
C PRO A 13 -33.27 12.68 -14.83
N SER A 14 -33.05 11.53 -15.44
CA SER A 14 -33.84 10.31 -15.26
C SER A 14 -33.46 9.63 -13.95
N LYS A 15 -34.46 9.44 -13.07
CA LYS A 15 -34.38 8.69 -11.78
C LYS A 15 -34.34 7.16 -11.97
N SER A 16 -33.38 6.63 -12.72
CA SER A 16 -33.36 5.20 -13.02
C SER A 16 -31.97 4.58 -12.90
N ARG A 17 -31.30 4.75 -11.76
CA ARG A 17 -30.00 4.10 -11.51
C ARG A 17 -29.86 3.35 -10.17
N ARG A 18 -30.98 3.03 -9.48
CA ARG A 18 -30.93 2.33 -8.18
C ARG A 18 -31.31 0.85 -8.21
N VAL A 19 -31.41 0.19 -9.35
CA VAL A 19 -32.03 -1.16 -9.44
C VAL A 19 -31.05 -2.32 -9.63
N PHE A 20 -29.77 -2.12 -9.86
CA PHE A 20 -28.87 -3.22 -10.25
C PHE A 20 -28.00 -3.85 -9.15
N CYS A 21 -27.91 -3.26 -7.95
CA CYS A 21 -27.14 -3.86 -6.85
C CYS A 21 -27.93 -4.81 -5.92
N LEU A 22 -29.23 -5.00 -6.13
CA LEU A 22 -30.13 -5.69 -5.18
C LEU A 22 -30.47 -7.16 -5.51
N LEU A 23 -29.78 -7.84 -6.41
CA LEU A 23 -30.19 -9.17 -6.90
C LEU A 23 -29.39 -10.37 -6.39
N PHE A 24 -28.60 -10.27 -5.32
CA PHE A 24 -27.83 -11.43 -4.80
C PHE A 24 -27.99 -11.73 -3.29
N LEU A 25 -29.01 -11.21 -2.61
CA LEU A 25 -29.28 -11.51 -1.19
C LEU A 25 -30.68 -12.10 -0.99
N GLY A 26 -30.88 -13.32 -1.42
CA GLY A 26 -32.14 -14.01 -1.21
C GLY A 26 -32.00 -15.53 -1.24
N ALA A 27 -31.47 -16.15 -0.18
CA ALA A 27 -31.81 -17.52 0.23
C ALA A 27 -30.94 -17.96 1.44
N ALA A 28 -31.37 -17.73 2.67
CA ALA A 28 -31.21 -18.64 3.82
C ALA A 28 -31.68 -17.95 5.12
N ALA A 29 -32.95 -18.04 5.42
CA ALA A 29 -33.45 -17.92 6.79
C ALA A 29 -34.77 -18.66 6.91
N ALA A 30 -34.73 -19.88 7.38
CA ALA A 30 -35.88 -20.55 8.00
C ALA A 30 -35.38 -21.58 9.02
N ALA A 31 -35.96 -21.50 10.21
CA ALA A 31 -36.01 -22.48 11.29
C ALA A 31 -34.96 -22.36 12.43
N ALA A 32 -35.39 -21.75 13.54
CA ALA A 32 -35.57 -22.49 14.81
C ALA A 32 -36.18 -21.55 15.87
N ILE A 33 -37.48 -21.77 16.15
CA ILE A 33 -38.19 -21.23 17.34
C ILE A 33 -38.00 -22.24 18.47
N GLY A 34 -37.41 -21.79 19.57
CA GLY A 34 -37.35 -22.57 20.83
C GLY A 34 -37.55 -21.63 22.02
N ALA A 35 -38.73 -21.70 22.62
CA ALA A 35 -39.15 -20.95 23.78
C ALA A 35 -38.44 -21.40 25.03
N ILE A 36 -37.99 -20.47 25.88
CA ILE A 36 -37.82 -20.70 27.33
C ILE A 36 -38.38 -19.48 28.09
N ALA A 37 -39.13 -19.83 29.11
CA ALA A 37 -40.03 -19.00 29.89
C ALA A 37 -39.37 -18.05 30.88
N SER A 38 -40.14 -17.01 31.21
CA SER A 38 -40.02 -15.97 32.19
C SER A 38 -39.81 -16.44 33.65
N SER A 39 -39.00 -15.67 34.38
CA SER A 39 -39.27 -15.43 35.80
C SER A 39 -39.10 -13.95 36.15
N ARG A 40 -40.23 -13.36 36.54
CA ARG A 40 -40.34 -11.99 37.11
C ARG A 40 -39.89 -12.00 38.56
N VAL A 41 -39.07 -11.03 38.93
CA VAL A 41 -38.99 -10.56 40.34
C VAL A 41 -39.31 -9.07 40.33
N SER A 42 -40.39 -8.74 40.99
CA SER A 42 -40.86 -7.38 41.24
C SER A 42 -40.17 -6.79 42.47
N ALA A 43 -39.75 -5.53 42.40
CA ALA A 43 -39.55 -4.70 43.57
C ALA A 43 -40.05 -3.27 43.26
N GLU A 44 -40.96 -2.80 44.04
CA GLU A 44 -41.64 -1.51 43.96
C GLU A 44 -40.82 -0.35 44.58
N PRO A 45 -41.23 0.91 44.32
CA PRO A 45 -40.40 2.10 44.47
C PRO A 45 -40.60 2.81 45.79
N SER A 46 -39.57 3.48 46.28
CA SER A 46 -39.69 4.48 47.32
C SER A 46 -39.40 5.87 46.75
N ALA A 47 -40.43 6.66 46.64
CA ALA A 47 -40.38 8.07 46.27
C ALA A 47 -39.91 8.94 47.45
N LYS A 48 -38.93 9.82 47.23
CA LYS A 48 -38.82 11.10 47.94
C LYS A 48 -38.46 12.20 46.96
N ALA A 49 -39.39 13.12 46.82
CA ALA A 49 -39.22 14.38 46.12
C ALA A 49 -38.17 15.26 46.82
N GLY A 50 -37.24 15.80 46.05
CA GLY A 50 -36.28 16.79 46.50
C GLY A 50 -36.00 17.78 45.37
N ALA A 51 -36.23 19.04 45.68
CA ALA A 51 -36.30 20.26 44.90
C ALA A 51 -35.27 20.38 43.76
N VAL A 52 -35.77 20.87 42.61
CA VAL A 52 -35.00 21.41 41.49
C VAL A 52 -34.33 22.70 41.91
N THR A 53 -33.00 22.73 41.95
CA THR A 53 -32.20 23.95 41.89
C THR A 53 -31.50 24.00 40.56
N ARG A 54 -31.82 25.02 39.77
CA ARG A 54 -31.10 25.44 38.54
C ARG A 54 -29.70 25.89 38.92
N GLY A 55 -28.71 25.45 38.14
CA GLY A 55 -27.42 26.15 37.98
C GLY A 55 -26.28 25.52 38.78
N GLY A 56 -25.53 24.67 38.11
CA GLY A 56 -24.22 24.16 38.57
C GLY A 56 -23.71 23.13 37.59
N GLN A 57 -23.36 23.58 36.38
CA GLN A 57 -22.57 22.79 35.47
C GLN A 57 -21.23 22.52 36.17
N ARG A 58 -20.92 21.26 36.49
CA ARG A 58 -19.72 20.89 37.22
C ARG A 58 -18.51 21.17 36.33
N VAL A 59 -17.62 22.02 36.80
CA VAL A 59 -16.33 22.35 36.16
C VAL A 59 -15.51 21.09 35.85
N GLY A 60 -15.75 19.98 36.58
CA GLY A 60 -15.08 18.70 36.34
C GLY A 60 -15.54 17.96 35.06
N ASP A 61 -16.82 18.08 34.69
CA ASP A 61 -17.36 17.37 33.52
C ASP A 61 -16.84 18.00 32.20
N ASN A 62 -16.73 19.33 32.17
CA ASN A 62 -16.19 20.03 30.97
C ASN A 62 -14.70 19.71 30.75
N ALA A 63 -13.89 19.63 31.80
CA ALA A 63 -12.47 19.30 31.68
C ALA A 63 -12.25 17.86 31.16
N PHE A 64 -13.09 16.92 31.55
CA PHE A 64 -13.03 15.53 31.10
C PHE A 64 -13.37 15.40 29.59
N HIS A 65 -14.38 16.12 29.12
CA HIS A 65 -14.79 16.06 27.71
C HIS A 65 -13.78 16.74 26.77
N LEU A 66 -13.17 17.83 27.20
CA LEU A 66 -12.12 18.51 26.42
C LEU A 66 -10.86 17.64 26.26
N GLY A 67 -10.56 16.78 27.23
CA GLY A 67 -9.46 15.81 27.15
C GLY A 67 -9.63 14.73 26.06
N LYS A 68 -10.84 14.59 25.48
CA LYS A 68 -11.10 13.66 24.36
C LYS A 68 -10.75 14.27 22.99
N ILE A 69 -10.55 15.59 22.90
CA ILE A 69 -10.32 16.30 21.65
C ILE A 69 -8.81 16.46 21.44
N ALA A 70 -8.30 15.94 20.33
CA ALA A 70 -6.91 16.10 19.96
C ALA A 70 -6.53 17.59 19.80
N PRO A 71 -5.30 17.99 20.17
CA PRO A 71 -4.82 19.36 20.03
C PRO A 71 -5.01 19.92 18.60
N TRP A 72 -4.70 19.13 17.60
CA TRP A 72 -4.86 19.48 16.18
C TRP A 72 -6.28 19.98 15.88
N VAL A 73 -7.33 19.26 16.34
CA VAL A 73 -8.73 19.66 16.14
C VAL A 73 -9.01 21.01 16.82
N THR A 74 -8.50 21.18 18.03
CA THR A 74 -8.64 22.41 18.79
C THR A 74 -8.00 23.60 18.07
N GLU A 75 -6.85 23.42 17.48
CA GLU A 75 -6.11 24.45 16.75
C GLU A 75 -6.79 24.81 15.41
N HIS A 76 -7.24 23.80 14.65
CA HIS A 76 -7.80 24.00 13.31
C HIS A 76 -9.30 24.36 13.30
N THR A 77 -9.95 24.30 14.46
CA THR A 77 -11.33 24.79 14.64
C THR A 77 -11.41 26.09 15.44
N ALA A 78 -10.27 26.78 15.66
CA ALA A 78 -10.22 28.07 16.33
C ALA A 78 -10.95 29.14 15.50
N ASP A 79 -11.40 30.20 16.16
CA ASP A 79 -12.00 31.39 15.55
C ASP A 79 -13.18 31.10 14.60
N GLY A 80 -13.95 30.01 14.88
CA GLY A 80 -15.11 29.62 14.09
C GLY A 80 -14.78 28.95 12.76
N GLN A 81 -13.54 28.53 12.56
CA GLN A 81 -13.13 27.76 11.40
C GLN A 81 -13.71 26.33 11.44
N GLN A 82 -13.86 25.74 10.28
CA GLN A 82 -14.26 24.34 10.13
C GLN A 82 -13.06 23.50 9.73
N ALA A 83 -12.94 22.31 10.34
CA ALA A 83 -11.96 21.29 9.97
C ALA A 83 -12.65 19.93 9.86
N GLU A 84 -11.99 19.00 9.17
CA GLU A 84 -12.39 17.61 9.19
C GLU A 84 -11.74 16.90 10.38
N PHE A 85 -12.53 16.12 11.10
CA PHE A 85 -12.05 15.35 12.25
C PHE A 85 -12.84 14.04 12.40
N PHE A 86 -12.18 13.03 12.92
CA PHE A 86 -12.79 11.75 13.28
C PHE A 86 -13.44 11.80 14.65
N VAL A 87 -14.65 11.30 14.73
CA VAL A 87 -15.36 10.97 15.98
C VAL A 87 -15.27 9.47 16.16
N VAL A 88 -14.37 9.01 17.02
CA VAL A 88 -14.12 7.58 17.27
C VAL A 88 -15.04 7.12 18.40
N LEU A 89 -15.83 6.09 18.15
CA LEU A 89 -16.79 5.57 19.10
C LEU A 89 -16.08 4.76 20.20
N ALA A 90 -16.67 4.73 21.40
CA ALA A 90 -16.13 4.01 22.55
C ALA A 90 -16.32 2.49 22.43
N ASP A 91 -17.42 2.06 21.82
CA ASP A 91 -17.74 0.64 21.62
C ASP A 91 -17.15 0.14 20.30
N GLN A 92 -16.00 -0.52 20.35
CA GLN A 92 -15.30 -1.11 19.21
C GLN A 92 -15.65 -2.60 19.07
N ALA A 93 -15.47 -3.14 17.85
CA ALA A 93 -15.75 -4.54 17.57
C ALA A 93 -14.70 -5.48 18.18
N ASP A 94 -15.12 -6.58 18.77
CA ASP A 94 -14.22 -7.67 19.17
C ASP A 94 -14.03 -8.64 18.00
N LEU A 95 -12.80 -8.68 17.48
CA LEU A 95 -12.40 -9.50 16.34
C LEU A 95 -11.67 -10.78 16.75
N SER A 96 -11.53 -11.06 18.05
CA SER A 96 -10.78 -12.20 18.58
C SER A 96 -11.28 -13.56 18.06
N GLY A 97 -12.57 -13.67 17.76
CA GLY A 97 -13.18 -14.86 17.17
C GLY A 97 -12.59 -15.27 15.82
N ALA A 98 -12.01 -14.33 15.05
CA ALA A 98 -11.39 -14.61 13.77
C ALA A 98 -10.20 -15.58 13.85
N ALA A 99 -9.47 -15.57 14.98
CA ALA A 99 -8.30 -16.42 15.19
C ALA A 99 -8.62 -17.92 15.09
N ASN A 100 -9.84 -18.30 15.46
CA ASN A 100 -10.30 -19.71 15.50
C ASN A 100 -10.84 -20.20 14.14
N LEU A 101 -10.93 -19.36 13.13
CA LEU A 101 -11.50 -19.70 11.82
C LEU A 101 -10.41 -20.28 10.90
N PRO A 102 -10.71 -21.39 10.19
CA PRO A 102 -9.69 -22.15 9.47
C PRO A 102 -9.23 -21.49 8.16
N THR A 103 -10.11 -20.71 7.50
CA THR A 103 -9.80 -20.15 6.18
C THR A 103 -9.84 -18.64 6.18
N LYS A 104 -9.06 -18.01 5.27
CA LYS A 104 -9.12 -16.56 5.03
C LYS A 104 -10.54 -16.08 4.74
N ALA A 105 -11.27 -16.83 3.89
CA ALA A 105 -12.62 -16.44 3.50
C ALA A 105 -13.58 -16.39 4.70
N GLU A 106 -13.44 -17.31 5.65
CA GLU A 106 -14.20 -17.29 6.90
C GLU A 106 -13.77 -16.16 7.82
N LYS A 107 -12.45 -15.97 8.00
CA LYS A 107 -11.90 -14.85 8.78
C LYS A 107 -12.37 -13.51 8.22
N ALA A 108 -12.22 -13.29 6.92
CA ALA A 108 -12.60 -12.04 6.27
C ALA A 108 -14.10 -11.75 6.35
N ARG A 109 -14.97 -12.76 6.16
CA ARG A 109 -16.42 -12.61 6.34
C ARG A 109 -16.79 -12.28 7.77
N TYR A 110 -16.22 -13.00 8.74
CA TYR A 110 -16.45 -12.74 10.16
C TYR A 110 -16.04 -11.32 10.55
N VAL A 111 -14.83 -10.91 10.20
CA VAL A 111 -14.31 -9.57 10.50
C VAL A 111 -15.20 -8.51 9.86
N TYR A 112 -15.48 -8.62 8.56
CA TYR A 112 -16.32 -7.67 7.84
C TYR A 112 -17.71 -7.55 8.44
N SER A 113 -18.44 -8.67 8.65
CA SER A 113 -19.78 -8.63 9.22
C SER A 113 -19.79 -8.06 10.64
N THR A 114 -18.83 -8.45 11.49
CA THR A 114 -18.73 -7.94 12.87
C THR A 114 -18.49 -6.43 12.91
N LEU A 115 -17.64 -5.91 12.03
CA LEU A 115 -17.35 -4.48 11.93
C LEU A 115 -18.54 -3.68 11.38
N VAL A 116 -19.18 -4.17 10.33
CA VAL A 116 -20.36 -3.53 9.73
C VAL A 116 -21.53 -3.51 10.71
N ASP A 117 -21.85 -4.64 11.34
CA ASP A 117 -22.93 -4.73 12.34
C ASP A 117 -22.67 -3.80 13.54
N LYS A 118 -21.41 -3.73 14.00
CA LYS A 118 -20.99 -2.82 15.08
C LYS A 118 -21.22 -1.37 14.67
N SER A 119 -20.70 -0.96 13.53
CA SER A 119 -20.82 0.43 13.06
C SER A 119 -22.27 0.85 12.82
N GLN A 120 -23.08 0.02 12.18
CA GLN A 120 -24.49 0.30 11.93
C GLN A 120 -25.30 0.46 13.21
N THR A 121 -24.97 -0.36 14.24
CA THR A 121 -25.69 -0.31 15.52
C THR A 121 -25.27 0.90 16.35
N THR A 122 -23.98 1.19 16.42
CA THR A 122 -23.46 2.18 17.38
C THR A 122 -23.34 3.58 16.82
N GLN A 123 -23.17 3.75 15.49
CA GLN A 123 -23.06 5.07 14.87
C GLN A 123 -24.42 5.77 14.63
N GLU A 124 -25.50 5.02 14.44
CA GLU A 124 -26.79 5.58 14.01
C GLU A 124 -27.31 6.76 14.87
N PRO A 125 -27.19 6.76 16.20
CA PRO A 125 -27.63 7.92 16.99
C PRO A 125 -26.85 9.21 16.70
N ILE A 126 -25.54 9.08 16.37
CA ILE A 126 -24.71 10.23 15.99
C ILE A 126 -25.00 10.64 14.54
N LEU A 127 -25.09 9.68 13.63
CA LEU A 127 -25.38 9.93 12.23
C LEU A 127 -26.75 10.62 12.05
N GLN A 128 -27.76 10.23 12.83
CA GLN A 128 -29.07 10.89 12.81
C GLN A 128 -28.96 12.34 13.28
N TRP A 129 -28.24 12.60 14.37
CA TRP A 129 -28.02 13.96 14.88
C TRP A 129 -27.29 14.84 13.85
N LEU A 130 -26.25 14.30 13.16
CA LEU A 130 -25.50 15.00 12.13
C LEU A 130 -26.38 15.34 10.92
N ARG A 131 -27.23 14.38 10.47
CA ARG A 131 -28.19 14.59 9.37
C ARG A 131 -29.21 15.68 9.71
N ASP A 132 -29.80 15.61 10.92
CA ASP A 132 -30.80 16.57 11.37
C ASP A 132 -30.21 17.98 11.53
N SER A 133 -28.93 18.06 11.83
CA SER A 133 -28.16 19.32 11.97
C SER A 133 -27.60 19.83 10.63
N GLY A 134 -27.72 19.07 9.54
CA GLY A 134 -27.16 19.41 8.23
C GLY A 134 -25.62 19.43 8.20
N ILE A 135 -24.97 18.66 9.06
CA ILE A 135 -23.51 18.59 9.18
C ILE A 135 -22.97 17.53 8.21
N GLU A 136 -21.96 17.91 7.41
CA GLU A 136 -21.27 17.02 6.48
C GLU A 136 -20.53 15.92 7.26
N HIS A 137 -20.73 14.67 6.87
CA HIS A 137 -20.14 13.53 7.57
C HIS A 137 -20.04 12.29 6.68
N ARG A 138 -19.15 11.37 7.08
CA ARG A 138 -18.92 10.07 6.44
C ARG A 138 -18.64 9.00 7.49
N SER A 139 -19.30 7.86 7.39
CA SER A 139 -19.12 6.69 8.27
C SER A 139 -17.98 5.81 7.79
N PHE A 140 -17.18 5.30 8.73
CA PHE A 140 -16.17 4.25 8.52
C PHE A 140 -16.48 3.09 9.47
N TYR A 141 -16.60 1.87 8.91
CA TYR A 141 -16.88 0.68 9.72
C TYR A 141 -15.60 0.06 10.28
N ILE A 142 -14.47 0.10 9.53
CA ILE A 142 -13.23 -0.59 9.90
C ILE A 142 -12.59 -0.09 11.20
N VAL A 143 -12.82 1.17 11.53
CA VAL A 143 -12.32 1.81 12.76
C VAL A 143 -13.45 2.24 13.71
N ASN A 144 -14.71 1.90 13.40
CA ASN A 144 -15.92 2.39 14.04
C ASN A 144 -15.85 3.87 14.40
N ALA A 145 -15.72 4.71 13.37
CA ALA A 145 -15.59 6.16 13.50
C ALA A 145 -16.40 6.89 12.43
N ILE A 146 -16.68 8.16 12.68
CA ILE A 146 -17.38 9.05 11.76
C ILE A 146 -16.46 10.24 11.46
N LEU A 147 -16.13 10.48 10.20
CA LEU A 147 -15.49 11.71 9.76
C LEU A 147 -16.55 12.81 9.72
N VAL A 148 -16.27 13.95 10.32
CA VAL A 148 -17.19 15.09 10.44
C VAL A 148 -16.45 16.36 10.02
N LYS A 149 -17.09 17.19 9.19
CA LYS A 149 -16.61 18.53 8.90
C LYS A 149 -17.38 19.53 9.75
N GLY A 150 -16.71 20.16 10.71
CA GLY A 150 -17.40 20.98 11.69
C GLY A 150 -16.52 21.99 12.41
N THR A 151 -17.21 22.83 13.19
CA THR A 151 -16.57 23.82 14.06
C THR A 151 -16.18 23.21 15.41
N ARG A 152 -15.54 24.01 16.25
CA ARG A 152 -15.18 23.64 17.63
C ARG A 152 -16.39 23.23 18.46
N GLU A 153 -17.51 23.97 18.34
CA GLU A 153 -18.73 23.68 19.10
C GLU A 153 -19.31 22.30 18.73
N ILE A 154 -19.19 21.90 17.45
CA ILE A 154 -19.60 20.56 17.00
C ILE A 154 -18.69 19.49 17.59
N ALA A 155 -17.35 19.71 17.55
CA ALA A 155 -16.38 18.79 18.12
C ALA A 155 -16.58 18.61 19.65
N GLU A 156 -16.84 19.70 20.38
CA GLU A 156 -17.12 19.69 21.82
C GLU A 156 -18.46 18.99 22.14
N ALA A 157 -19.51 19.24 21.34
CA ALA A 157 -20.82 18.58 21.51
C ALA A 157 -20.71 17.06 21.30
N LEU A 158 -19.90 16.62 20.32
CA LEU A 158 -19.65 15.21 20.06
C LEU A 158 -18.76 14.59 21.17
N ALA A 159 -17.71 15.27 21.61
CA ALA A 159 -16.84 14.82 22.70
C ALA A 159 -17.58 14.68 24.04
N ALA A 160 -18.62 15.51 24.28
CA ALA A 160 -19.44 15.43 25.47
C ALA A 160 -20.28 14.15 25.57
N ARG A 161 -20.46 13.43 24.47
CA ARG A 161 -21.25 12.19 24.43
C ARG A 161 -20.51 11.03 25.13
N PRO A 162 -21.22 10.17 25.87
CA PRO A 162 -20.61 9.01 26.53
C PRO A 162 -20.21 7.91 25.55
N ASP A 163 -20.85 7.83 24.38
CA ASP A 163 -20.58 6.86 23.30
C ASP A 163 -19.39 7.26 22.41
N VAL A 164 -18.79 8.45 22.61
CA VAL A 164 -17.58 8.91 21.93
C VAL A 164 -16.36 8.72 22.83
N ALA A 165 -15.34 8.02 22.33
CA ALA A 165 -14.06 7.83 23.01
C ALA A 165 -13.14 9.02 22.83
N ARG A 166 -12.96 9.48 21.58
CA ARG A 166 -12.03 10.56 21.23
C ARG A 166 -12.44 11.25 19.93
N VAL A 167 -11.94 12.46 19.76
CA VAL A 167 -12.07 13.26 18.53
C VAL A 167 -10.67 13.55 18.01
N GLU A 168 -10.34 13.01 16.84
CA GLU A 168 -9.00 13.05 16.24
C GLU A 168 -9.01 13.84 14.94
N GLY A 169 -7.89 14.49 14.59
CA GLY A 169 -7.79 15.28 13.36
C GLY A 169 -7.77 14.42 12.08
N ASN A 170 -8.10 15.07 10.97
CA ASN A 170 -7.86 14.55 9.61
C ASN A 170 -6.87 15.49 8.88
N PRO A 171 -5.61 15.59 9.36
CA PRO A 171 -4.62 16.47 8.74
C PRO A 171 -4.29 16.03 7.31
N VAL A 172 -3.85 16.99 6.50
CA VAL A 172 -3.09 16.67 5.29
C VAL A 172 -1.69 16.25 5.71
N ILE A 173 -1.27 15.09 5.21
CA ILE A 173 0.02 14.48 5.48
C ILE A 173 0.89 14.62 4.24
N HIS A 174 2.00 15.32 4.36
CA HIS A 174 2.97 15.52 3.28
C HIS A 174 4.03 14.40 3.35
N ASN A 175 3.81 13.32 2.59
CA ASN A 175 4.79 12.24 2.55
C ASN A 175 6.03 12.70 1.77
N ASP A 176 7.20 12.63 2.42
CA ASP A 176 8.50 12.85 1.77
C ASP A 176 8.87 11.62 0.91
N LEU A 177 8.15 11.50 -0.21
CA LEU A 177 8.34 10.40 -1.14
C LEU A 177 9.66 10.51 -1.88
N PRO A 178 10.35 9.38 -2.15
CA PRO A 178 11.59 9.39 -2.92
C PRO A 178 11.42 10.06 -4.28
N SER A 179 12.38 10.90 -4.65
CA SER A 179 12.44 11.48 -5.99
C SER A 179 12.84 10.42 -7.02
N PRO A 180 12.22 10.42 -8.21
CA PRO A 180 12.61 9.51 -9.29
C PRO A 180 13.97 9.89 -9.86
N GLY A 181 14.77 8.89 -10.21
CA GLY A 181 15.94 9.05 -11.05
C GLY A 181 15.57 9.34 -12.51
N PRO A 182 16.55 9.37 -13.40
CA PRO A 182 16.29 9.49 -14.84
C PRO A 182 15.34 8.40 -15.32
N VAL A 183 14.40 8.80 -16.18
CA VAL A 183 13.49 7.85 -16.83
C VAL A 183 14.20 7.18 -17.99
N GLU A 184 14.13 5.85 -18.03
CA GLU A 184 14.64 5.03 -19.11
C GLU A 184 13.46 4.43 -19.87
N GLU A 185 13.38 4.65 -21.19
CA GLU A 185 12.47 3.89 -22.03
C GLU A 185 13.16 2.58 -22.42
N SER A 186 12.55 1.45 -22.02
CA SER A 186 13.03 0.16 -22.50
C SER A 186 12.81 0.09 -24.03
N PRO A 187 13.70 -0.43 -24.87
CA PRO A 187 14.34 -1.73 -24.67
C PRO A 187 15.72 -1.84 -25.33
N SER A 188 16.74 -1.86 -24.62
CA SER A 188 18.00 -2.27 -25.27
C SER A 188 19.00 -2.91 -24.31
N GLN A 189 18.57 -3.23 -23.11
CA GLN A 189 19.41 -4.02 -22.20
C GLN A 189 19.04 -5.50 -22.31
N PRO A 190 20.03 -6.40 -22.24
CA PRO A 190 19.75 -7.83 -22.14
C PRO A 190 18.87 -8.07 -20.91
N ALA A 191 17.96 -9.05 -21.03
CA ALA A 191 17.10 -9.53 -19.95
C ALA A 191 17.91 -9.66 -18.64
N THR A 192 17.63 -8.78 -17.67
CA THR A 192 18.32 -8.81 -16.38
C THR A 192 17.30 -8.81 -15.27
N ILE A 193 17.52 -9.70 -14.31
CA ILE A 193 16.82 -9.66 -13.03
C ILE A 193 17.42 -8.51 -12.23
N GLU A 194 16.56 -7.64 -11.67
CA GLU A 194 17.01 -6.51 -10.87
C GLU A 194 17.92 -6.97 -9.70
N PRO A 195 19.01 -6.23 -9.41
CA PRO A 195 20.00 -6.62 -8.40
C PRO A 195 19.37 -6.87 -7.02
N GLY A 196 18.38 -6.06 -6.62
CA GLY A 196 17.68 -6.24 -5.34
C GLY A 196 17.00 -7.59 -5.25
N ILE A 197 16.34 -8.02 -6.32
CA ILE A 197 15.64 -9.31 -6.40
C ILE A 197 16.63 -10.47 -6.34
N THR A 198 17.73 -10.37 -7.08
CA THR A 198 18.80 -11.38 -7.03
C THR A 198 19.39 -11.48 -5.63
N TYR A 199 19.55 -10.35 -4.95
CA TYR A 199 20.14 -10.28 -3.61
C TYR A 199 19.24 -10.85 -2.52
N THR A 200 17.94 -10.98 -2.75
CA THR A 200 16.99 -11.67 -1.87
C THR A 200 16.90 -13.17 -2.14
N HIS A 201 17.59 -13.69 -3.14
CA HIS A 201 17.55 -15.07 -3.63
C HIS A 201 16.19 -15.51 -4.23
N ALA A 202 15.31 -14.57 -4.61
CA ALA A 202 14.02 -14.89 -5.23
C ALA A 202 14.14 -15.74 -6.51
N PRO A 203 15.15 -15.55 -7.41
CA PRO A 203 15.31 -16.38 -8.60
C PRO A 203 15.50 -17.86 -8.31
N LEU A 204 16.05 -18.23 -7.13
CA LEU A 204 16.17 -19.63 -6.73
C LEU A 204 14.78 -20.24 -6.46
N VAL A 205 13.88 -19.46 -5.86
CA VAL A 205 12.49 -19.88 -5.60
C VAL A 205 11.71 -20.01 -6.90
N TRP A 206 11.94 -19.07 -7.86
CA TRP A 206 11.35 -19.17 -9.21
C TRP A 206 11.78 -20.42 -9.95
N ALA A 207 13.05 -20.83 -9.82
CA ALA A 207 13.57 -22.06 -10.43
C ALA A 207 12.87 -23.33 -9.94
N LEU A 208 12.23 -23.29 -8.74
CA LEU A 208 11.37 -24.36 -8.23
C LEU A 208 9.93 -24.29 -8.78
N GLY A 209 9.61 -23.28 -9.59
CA GLY A 209 8.26 -23.05 -10.13
C GLY A 209 7.36 -22.17 -9.26
N PHE A 210 7.85 -21.61 -8.15
CA PHE A 210 7.07 -20.74 -7.27
C PHE A 210 7.37 -19.28 -7.58
N THR A 211 6.43 -18.59 -8.21
CA THR A 211 6.54 -17.17 -8.62
C THR A 211 5.48 -16.28 -7.99
N GLY A 212 4.73 -16.77 -6.97
CA GLY A 212 3.65 -16.04 -6.30
C GLY A 212 2.26 -16.31 -6.88
N GLN A 213 2.08 -17.40 -7.62
CA GLN A 213 0.80 -17.76 -8.24
C GLN A 213 -0.31 -17.88 -7.18
N ASN A 214 -1.51 -17.40 -7.56
CA ASN A 214 -2.73 -17.38 -6.74
C ASN A 214 -2.65 -16.41 -5.53
N ILE A 215 -1.63 -15.60 -5.42
CA ILE A 215 -1.53 -14.54 -4.39
C ILE A 215 -1.94 -13.20 -5.01
N VAL A 216 -2.66 -12.39 -4.24
CA VAL A 216 -3.07 -11.04 -4.60
C VAL A 216 -2.40 -10.04 -3.66
N ILE A 217 -1.63 -9.12 -4.22
CA ILE A 217 -1.00 -8.01 -3.50
C ILE A 217 -1.78 -6.74 -3.81
N ALA A 218 -2.11 -5.96 -2.78
CA ALA A 218 -2.76 -4.65 -2.95
C ALA A 218 -1.76 -3.52 -2.73
N SER A 219 -1.81 -2.49 -3.57
CA SER A 219 -1.03 -1.26 -3.44
C SER A 219 -1.92 -0.13 -2.92
N ALA A 220 -1.60 0.42 -1.75
CA ALA A 220 -2.15 1.68 -1.25
C ALA A 220 -1.07 2.75 -1.39
N ASP A 221 -1.21 3.66 -2.37
CA ASP A 221 -0.13 4.57 -2.75
C ASP A 221 -0.66 5.74 -3.62
N THR A 222 0.20 6.42 -4.38
CA THR A 222 -0.17 7.48 -5.35
C THR A 222 -0.99 6.99 -6.54
N GLY A 223 -1.33 5.71 -6.54
CA GLY A 223 -2.03 5.03 -7.63
C GLY A 223 -1.11 4.10 -8.43
N VAL A 224 -1.60 3.58 -9.54
CA VAL A 224 -0.84 2.64 -10.39
C VAL A 224 -1.14 2.89 -11.87
N ARG A 225 -0.09 3.07 -12.69
CA ARG A 225 -0.22 3.06 -14.15
C ARG A 225 -0.49 1.63 -14.62
N TRP A 226 -1.75 1.21 -14.60
CA TRP A 226 -2.14 -0.17 -14.87
C TRP A 226 -1.86 -0.63 -16.30
N THR A 227 -1.72 0.32 -17.24
CA THR A 227 -1.40 0.03 -18.66
C THR A 227 0.06 -0.31 -18.89
N HIS A 228 0.95 -0.05 -17.91
CA HIS A 228 2.37 -0.35 -17.99
C HIS A 228 2.62 -1.82 -18.30
N ASN A 229 3.49 -2.13 -19.25
CA ASN A 229 3.69 -3.49 -19.78
C ASN A 229 4.12 -4.50 -18.72
N ALA A 230 4.87 -4.07 -17.70
CA ALA A 230 5.27 -4.93 -16.59
C ALA A 230 4.18 -5.06 -15.50
N LEU A 231 3.09 -4.29 -15.53
CA LEU A 231 2.03 -4.30 -14.51
C LEU A 231 0.70 -4.84 -15.04
N LYS A 232 0.38 -4.53 -16.29
CA LYS A 232 -0.89 -4.88 -16.91
C LYS A 232 -1.19 -6.39 -16.93
N PRO A 233 -0.24 -7.29 -17.27
CA PRO A 233 -0.48 -8.73 -17.25
C PRO A 233 -0.79 -9.28 -15.84
N HIS A 234 -0.34 -8.58 -14.82
CA HIS A 234 -0.47 -8.94 -13.41
C HIS A 234 -1.67 -8.28 -12.72
N TYR A 235 -2.35 -7.35 -13.38
CA TYR A 235 -3.57 -6.75 -12.84
C TYR A 235 -4.69 -7.79 -12.72
N ARG A 236 -5.26 -7.98 -11.52
CA ARG A 236 -6.34 -8.97 -11.29
C ARG A 236 -7.57 -8.70 -12.16
N GLY A 237 -7.81 -7.43 -12.48
CA GLY A 237 -8.90 -7.01 -13.33
C GLY A 237 -8.65 -7.15 -14.84
N TRP A 238 -7.47 -7.60 -15.27
CA TRP A 238 -7.13 -7.77 -16.69
C TRP A 238 -7.45 -9.20 -17.16
N ASP A 239 -8.33 -9.34 -18.17
CA ASP A 239 -8.75 -10.62 -18.73
C ASP A 239 -7.98 -11.06 -19.99
N GLY A 240 -7.00 -10.25 -20.40
CA GLY A 240 -6.24 -10.42 -21.65
C GLY A 240 -6.71 -9.49 -22.76
N VAL A 241 -7.89 -8.89 -22.65
CA VAL A 241 -8.49 -7.99 -23.64
C VAL A 241 -8.97 -6.68 -22.99
N ASN A 242 -9.69 -6.79 -21.87
CA ASN A 242 -10.35 -5.68 -21.19
C ASN A 242 -9.91 -5.56 -19.72
N GLY A 243 -9.90 -4.33 -19.22
CA GLY A 243 -9.75 -4.07 -17.79
C GLY A 243 -11.11 -4.01 -17.10
N ASN A 244 -11.32 -4.86 -16.09
CA ASN A 244 -12.46 -4.77 -15.17
C ASN A 244 -11.98 -4.23 -13.83
N HIS A 245 -12.40 -3.02 -13.49
CA HIS A 245 -11.94 -2.31 -12.30
C HIS A 245 -12.81 -2.59 -11.06
N ASN A 246 -14.00 -3.20 -11.21
CA ASN A 246 -14.84 -3.62 -10.09
C ASN A 246 -14.09 -4.60 -9.18
N PHE A 247 -14.08 -4.33 -7.86
CA PHE A 247 -13.35 -5.08 -6.85
C PHE A 247 -11.81 -5.06 -6.96
N ASN A 248 -11.26 -4.31 -7.93
CA ASN A 248 -9.83 -4.32 -8.24
C ASN A 248 -9.16 -2.96 -8.13
N TRP A 249 -9.99 -1.91 -8.10
CA TRP A 249 -9.53 -0.54 -7.99
C TRP A 249 -10.47 0.31 -7.16
N HIS A 250 -9.89 1.20 -6.36
CA HIS A 250 -10.59 2.27 -5.67
C HIS A 250 -9.74 3.54 -5.68
N ASP A 251 -10.40 4.68 -5.69
CA ASP A 251 -9.78 6.00 -5.57
C ASP A 251 -10.37 6.72 -4.37
N SER A 252 -9.57 6.97 -3.35
CA SER A 252 -9.99 7.69 -2.15
C SER A 252 -9.74 9.20 -2.21
N ILE A 253 -9.40 9.72 -3.40
CA ILE A 253 -9.23 11.15 -3.63
C ILE A 253 -10.55 11.70 -4.18
N HIS A 254 -11.22 12.56 -3.38
CA HIS A 254 -12.54 13.11 -3.70
C HIS A 254 -12.52 14.61 -3.99
N ASP A 255 -11.47 15.32 -3.59
CA ASP A 255 -11.42 16.78 -3.47
C ASP A 255 -10.16 17.43 -4.05
N SER A 256 -9.40 16.68 -4.88
CA SER A 256 -8.18 17.21 -5.52
C SER A 256 -8.49 18.32 -6.50
N VAL A 257 -7.59 19.29 -6.57
CA VAL A 257 -7.64 20.40 -7.51
C VAL A 257 -6.42 20.38 -8.43
N GLY A 258 -6.66 20.08 -9.71
CA GLY A 258 -5.61 20.10 -10.74
C GLY A 258 -4.79 18.82 -10.85
N ASN A 259 -5.12 17.77 -10.12
CA ASN A 259 -4.49 16.46 -10.23
C ASN A 259 -4.80 15.82 -11.60
N PRO A 260 -3.81 15.26 -12.30
CA PRO A 260 -4.01 14.65 -13.62
C PRO A 260 -4.92 13.41 -13.60
N CYS A 261 -5.01 12.71 -12.48
CA CYS A 261 -5.92 11.58 -12.30
C CYS A 261 -7.35 12.01 -11.95
N GLY A 262 -7.55 13.27 -11.51
CA GLY A 262 -8.84 13.79 -11.05
C GLY A 262 -9.31 13.14 -9.75
N ASN A 263 -10.59 13.32 -9.46
CA ASN A 263 -11.27 12.77 -8.29
C ASN A 263 -12.09 11.54 -8.69
N ASP A 264 -12.20 10.56 -7.77
CA ASP A 264 -13.03 9.38 -7.95
C ASP A 264 -12.74 8.64 -9.27
N SER A 265 -11.44 8.52 -9.64
CA SER A 265 -11.06 7.89 -10.90
C SER A 265 -11.63 6.47 -11.00
N PRO A 266 -12.43 6.15 -12.04
CA PRO A 266 -13.04 4.85 -12.18
C PRO A 266 -12.08 3.76 -12.70
N PHE A 267 -10.81 4.10 -12.90
CA PHE A 267 -9.74 3.21 -13.37
C PHE A 267 -8.42 3.57 -12.69
N PRO A 268 -7.48 2.62 -12.56
CA PRO A 268 -6.19 2.89 -11.95
C PRO A 268 -5.41 3.98 -12.69
N CYS A 269 -4.94 4.96 -11.93
CA CYS A 269 -4.13 6.08 -12.40
C CYS A 269 -3.07 6.37 -11.34
N ASP A 270 -1.89 6.80 -11.75
CA ASP A 270 -0.79 7.19 -10.86
C ASP A 270 -0.38 8.63 -11.20
N ASP A 271 -0.55 9.54 -10.25
CA ASP A 271 -0.30 10.96 -10.41
C ASP A 271 1.13 11.39 -10.07
N PHE A 272 1.97 10.46 -9.54
CA PHE A 272 3.33 10.79 -9.11
C PHE A 272 4.42 9.87 -9.69
N PHE A 273 4.34 8.59 -9.67
CA PHE A 273 5.14 7.43 -10.08
C PHE A 273 5.31 6.40 -8.97
N HIS A 274 5.22 6.81 -7.72
CA HIS A 274 5.66 6.04 -6.57
C HIS A 274 4.87 4.72 -6.44
N GLY A 275 3.55 4.75 -6.61
CA GLY A 275 2.72 3.54 -6.53
C GLY A 275 2.94 2.56 -7.68
N SER A 276 3.20 3.06 -8.91
CA SER A 276 3.62 2.19 -10.03
C SER A 276 4.97 1.53 -9.75
N HIS A 277 5.90 2.28 -9.14
CA HIS A 277 7.24 1.80 -8.80
C HIS A 277 7.19 0.72 -7.71
N THR A 278 6.49 0.94 -6.62
CA THR A 278 6.36 -0.01 -5.51
C THR A 278 5.63 -1.28 -5.95
N THR A 279 4.54 -1.16 -6.73
CA THR A 279 3.83 -2.29 -7.31
C THR A 279 4.73 -3.08 -8.26
N GLY A 280 5.50 -2.39 -9.11
CA GLY A 280 6.46 -3.02 -10.03
C GLY A 280 7.52 -3.83 -9.30
N THR A 281 8.11 -3.30 -8.23
CA THR A 281 9.10 -4.00 -7.42
C THR A 281 8.53 -5.24 -6.72
N ALA A 282 7.24 -5.24 -6.39
CA ALA A 282 6.61 -6.43 -5.82
C ALA A 282 6.34 -7.54 -6.85
N ILE A 283 5.86 -7.19 -8.07
CA ILE A 283 5.32 -8.20 -9.00
C ILE A 283 5.68 -7.99 -10.47
N GLY A 284 6.35 -6.90 -10.86
CA GLY A 284 6.48 -6.49 -12.25
C GLY A 284 7.34 -7.44 -13.10
N ASP A 285 6.81 -7.81 -14.26
CA ASP A 285 7.50 -8.52 -15.34
C ASP A 285 6.77 -8.22 -16.66
N ASP A 286 7.49 -7.73 -17.66
CA ASP A 286 6.91 -7.42 -18.96
C ASP A 286 6.96 -8.61 -19.95
N GLY A 287 7.52 -9.74 -19.51
CA GLY A 287 7.73 -10.91 -20.36
C GLY A 287 8.77 -10.69 -21.49
N ALA A 288 9.40 -9.52 -21.54
CA ALA A 288 10.39 -9.11 -22.54
C ALA A 288 11.80 -8.92 -21.96
N GLY A 289 11.98 -9.26 -20.68
CA GLY A 289 13.27 -9.26 -20.00
C GLY A 289 13.43 -8.25 -18.87
N ASN A 290 12.45 -7.41 -18.60
CA ASN A 290 12.45 -6.53 -17.43
C ASN A 290 11.86 -7.27 -16.22
N GLN A 291 12.65 -8.10 -15.56
CA GLN A 291 12.28 -8.81 -14.34
C GLN A 291 12.57 -7.92 -13.13
N ILE A 292 11.64 -7.03 -12.84
CA ILE A 292 11.75 -6.01 -11.79
C ILE A 292 11.00 -6.37 -10.51
N GLY A 293 10.14 -7.39 -10.55
CA GLY A 293 9.27 -7.80 -9.44
C GLY A 293 9.72 -9.07 -8.75
N MET A 294 9.57 -9.08 -7.42
CA MET A 294 9.89 -10.23 -6.56
C MET A 294 9.03 -11.47 -6.85
N ALA A 295 7.74 -11.26 -7.09
CA ALA A 295 6.74 -12.32 -7.26
C ALA A 295 5.97 -12.18 -8.59
N PRO A 296 6.63 -12.44 -9.75
CA PRO A 296 6.05 -12.16 -11.07
C PRO A 296 4.83 -13.03 -11.43
N GLY A 297 4.51 -14.05 -10.66
CA GLY A 297 3.27 -14.84 -10.82
C GLY A 297 2.10 -14.35 -9.99
N ALA A 298 2.28 -13.37 -9.10
CA ALA A 298 1.22 -12.79 -8.29
C ALA A 298 0.33 -11.86 -9.12
N LYS A 299 -0.85 -11.51 -8.58
CA LYS A 299 -1.74 -10.51 -9.13
C LYS A 299 -1.81 -9.30 -8.22
N TRP A 300 -2.14 -8.12 -8.78
CA TRP A 300 -2.32 -6.92 -7.98
C TRP A 300 -3.72 -6.31 -8.12
N ILE A 301 -4.13 -5.59 -7.08
CA ILE A 301 -5.22 -4.62 -7.04
C ILE A 301 -4.68 -3.32 -6.44
N GLY A 302 -5.41 -2.22 -6.52
CA GLY A 302 -4.91 -0.94 -6.01
C GLY A 302 -5.97 -0.04 -5.41
N CYS A 303 -5.52 0.86 -4.55
CA CYS A 303 -6.28 1.99 -4.06
C CYS A 303 -5.36 3.22 -4.03
N ARG A 304 -5.78 4.34 -4.63
CA ARG A 304 -5.04 5.59 -4.56
C ARG A 304 -5.42 6.31 -3.28
N ASN A 305 -4.46 6.51 -2.36
CA ASN A 305 -4.65 7.17 -1.07
C ASN A 305 -3.79 8.42 -0.87
N MET A 306 -3.00 8.79 -1.87
CA MET A 306 -2.20 10.01 -1.90
C MET A 306 -2.43 10.77 -3.20
N ASP A 307 -2.56 12.09 -3.09
CA ASP A 307 -2.71 13.06 -4.17
C ASP A 307 -1.35 13.75 -4.39
N GLY A 308 -0.59 13.30 -5.39
CA GLY A 308 0.77 13.79 -5.62
C GLY A 308 1.76 13.55 -4.47
N GLY A 309 1.45 12.66 -3.53
CA GLY A 309 2.20 12.39 -2.32
C GLY A 309 1.49 12.83 -1.03
N ASP A 310 0.45 13.66 -1.13
CA ASP A 310 -0.32 14.14 0.01
C ASP A 310 -1.47 13.17 0.35
N GLY A 311 -1.46 12.65 1.59
CA GLY A 311 -2.50 11.79 2.12
C GLY A 311 -3.30 12.43 3.25
N THR A 312 -4.31 11.73 3.74
CA THR A 312 -5.00 12.04 5.00
C THR A 312 -5.37 10.74 5.72
N PRO A 313 -5.54 10.75 7.05
CA PRO A 313 -6.07 9.59 7.76
C PRO A 313 -7.34 9.00 7.13
N ALA A 314 -8.26 9.85 6.66
CA ALA A 314 -9.50 9.42 6.01
C ALA A 314 -9.22 8.63 4.72
N ARG A 315 -8.35 9.14 3.85
CA ARG A 315 -7.96 8.48 2.59
C ARG A 315 -7.26 7.14 2.86
N TYR A 316 -6.40 7.08 3.89
CA TYR A 316 -5.74 5.85 4.29
C TYR A 316 -6.73 4.80 4.79
N ILE A 317 -7.63 5.17 5.70
CA ILE A 317 -8.64 4.27 6.28
C ILE A 317 -9.61 3.78 5.19
N GLU A 318 -10.00 4.63 4.25
CA GLU A 318 -10.86 4.27 3.12
C GLU A 318 -10.25 3.17 2.24
N CYS A 319 -8.97 3.30 1.89
CA CYS A 319 -8.27 2.25 1.17
C CYS A 319 -8.18 0.96 1.99
N MET A 320 -8.00 1.06 3.33
CA MET A 320 -8.00 -0.13 4.20
C MET A 320 -9.37 -0.80 4.26
N GLU A 321 -10.48 -0.04 4.25
CA GLU A 321 -11.84 -0.57 4.14
C GLU A 321 -12.05 -1.30 2.81
N PHE A 322 -11.63 -0.67 1.70
CA PHE A 322 -11.70 -1.28 0.38
C PHE A 322 -10.92 -2.61 0.32
N PHE A 323 -9.74 -2.68 0.91
CA PHE A 323 -8.96 -3.92 0.92
C PHE A 323 -9.55 -5.00 1.83
N LEU A 324 -10.23 -4.62 2.91
CA LEU A 324 -10.90 -5.61 3.76
C LEU A 324 -12.07 -6.29 3.04
N ALA A 325 -12.85 -5.52 2.27
CA ALA A 325 -13.98 -6.01 1.51
C ALA A 325 -14.16 -5.18 0.22
N PRO A 326 -13.42 -5.50 -0.85
CA PRO A 326 -13.52 -4.78 -2.11
C PRO A 326 -14.95 -4.72 -2.64
N TYR A 327 -15.32 -3.59 -3.25
CA TYR A 327 -16.64 -3.35 -3.83
C TYR A 327 -16.54 -2.84 -5.28
N PRO A 328 -17.63 -2.92 -6.05
CA PRO A 328 -17.65 -2.41 -7.42
C PRO A 328 -17.50 -0.89 -7.49
N ILE A 329 -16.98 -0.38 -8.60
CA ILE A 329 -16.99 1.05 -8.90
C ILE A 329 -18.42 1.58 -8.80
N ASN A 330 -18.66 2.70 -8.14
CA ASN A 330 -19.95 3.33 -7.84
C ASN A 330 -20.83 2.59 -6.80
N CYS A 331 -20.31 1.61 -6.08
CA CYS A 331 -20.95 1.03 -4.90
C CYS A 331 -20.35 1.61 -3.62
N THR A 332 -20.93 1.26 -2.47
CA THR A 332 -20.50 1.74 -1.15
C THR A 332 -19.74 0.66 -0.38
N PRO A 333 -18.95 1.01 0.66
CA PRO A 333 -18.24 0.04 1.49
C PRO A 333 -19.15 -1.05 2.12
N ASN A 334 -20.43 -0.75 2.37
CA ASN A 334 -21.40 -1.72 2.90
C ASN A 334 -21.82 -2.80 1.88
N GLU A 335 -21.43 -2.65 0.60
CA GLU A 335 -21.66 -3.62 -0.47
C GLU A 335 -20.39 -4.42 -0.81
N GLY A 336 -19.41 -4.39 0.10
CA GLY A 336 -18.13 -5.05 -0.05
C GLY A 336 -18.23 -6.58 -0.04
N ASP A 337 -17.35 -7.22 -0.83
CA ASP A 337 -17.19 -8.68 -0.84
C ASP A 337 -15.85 -9.06 -0.20
N PRO A 338 -15.83 -9.50 1.08
CA PRO A 338 -14.60 -9.86 1.78
C PRO A 338 -13.89 -11.08 1.16
N THR A 339 -14.55 -11.84 0.27
CA THR A 339 -13.90 -12.93 -0.46
C THR A 339 -12.97 -12.43 -1.57
N LYS A 340 -13.09 -11.16 -1.93
CA LYS A 340 -12.25 -10.47 -2.91
C LYS A 340 -11.04 -9.75 -2.26
N ALA A 341 -10.94 -9.78 -0.94
CA ALA A 341 -9.83 -9.16 -0.22
C ALA A 341 -8.46 -9.65 -0.74
N PRO A 342 -7.45 -8.78 -0.84
CA PRO A 342 -6.08 -9.17 -1.17
C PRO A 342 -5.47 -10.02 -0.06
N ASP A 343 -4.36 -10.66 -0.33
CA ASP A 343 -3.61 -11.45 0.64
C ASP A 343 -2.61 -10.58 1.42
N ILE A 344 -2.01 -9.61 0.74
CA ILE A 344 -0.94 -8.75 1.26
C ILE A 344 -1.23 -7.31 0.82
N THR A 345 -0.90 -6.32 1.66
CA THR A 345 -0.92 -4.91 1.28
C THR A 345 0.47 -4.28 1.35
N ILE A 346 0.80 -3.42 0.37
CA ILE A 346 1.99 -2.57 0.34
C ILE A 346 1.58 -1.19 0.80
N ASN A 347 2.29 -0.64 1.79
CA ASN A 347 2.02 0.67 2.36
C ASN A 347 3.35 1.42 2.53
N SER A 348 3.74 2.15 1.49
CA SER A 348 5.02 2.86 1.45
C SER A 348 4.82 4.35 1.75
N TRP A 349 4.13 4.65 2.84
CA TRP A 349 3.77 5.97 3.35
C TRP A 349 3.71 5.95 4.88
N GLY A 350 3.62 7.13 5.49
CA GLY A 350 3.49 7.32 6.94
C GLY A 350 2.39 8.31 7.30
N CYS A 351 2.11 8.45 8.59
CA CYS A 351 1.16 9.39 9.18
C CYS A 351 1.83 10.05 10.40
N PRO A 352 2.76 11.00 10.19
CA PRO A 352 3.60 11.50 11.26
C PRO A 352 2.84 12.30 12.32
N PRO A 353 3.13 12.06 13.61
CA PRO A 353 2.51 12.82 14.70
C PRO A 353 2.78 14.32 14.65
N VAL A 354 3.90 14.74 14.08
CA VAL A 354 4.26 16.16 13.92
C VAL A 354 3.29 16.89 12.99
N GLU A 355 2.63 16.19 12.07
CA GLU A 355 1.60 16.74 11.19
C GLU A 355 0.18 16.58 11.76
N GLY A 356 0.04 16.04 12.96
CA GLY A 356 -1.23 15.94 13.68
C GLY A 356 -1.89 14.56 13.63
N CYS A 357 -1.20 13.54 13.10
CA CYS A 357 -1.69 12.16 13.15
C CYS A 357 -1.57 11.63 14.58
N SER A 358 -2.62 11.02 15.11
CA SER A 358 -2.54 10.32 16.39
C SER A 358 -1.86 8.96 16.23
N ALA A 359 -1.06 8.57 17.21
CA ALA A 359 -0.44 7.24 17.21
C ALA A 359 -1.45 6.08 17.15
N ASN A 360 -2.73 6.33 17.43
CA ASN A 360 -3.78 5.32 17.44
C ASN A 360 -4.72 5.36 16.23
N THR A 361 -4.63 6.39 15.38
CA THR A 361 -5.63 6.68 14.33
C THR A 361 -5.83 5.50 13.38
N LEU A 362 -4.76 4.83 12.97
CA LEU A 362 -4.81 3.73 11.99
C LEU A 362 -4.78 2.33 12.63
N GLN A 363 -4.59 2.23 13.97
CA GLN A 363 -4.31 0.96 14.63
C GLN A 363 -5.44 -0.05 14.45
N ALA A 364 -6.68 0.36 14.67
CA ALA A 364 -7.84 -0.54 14.55
C ALA A 364 -8.00 -1.11 13.14
N ALA A 365 -7.72 -0.30 12.10
CA ALA A 365 -7.77 -0.76 10.71
C ALA A 365 -6.68 -1.78 10.40
N VAL A 366 -5.46 -1.58 10.91
CA VAL A 366 -4.35 -2.54 10.79
C VAL A 366 -4.68 -3.86 11.48
N GLU A 367 -5.23 -3.80 12.68
CA GLU A 367 -5.64 -4.98 13.44
C GLU A 367 -6.78 -5.74 12.77
N ALA A 368 -7.74 -5.03 12.17
CA ALA A 368 -8.85 -5.63 11.40
C ALA A 368 -8.33 -6.38 10.16
N GLN A 369 -7.42 -5.79 9.40
CA GLN A 369 -6.81 -6.46 8.25
C GLN A 369 -6.04 -7.72 8.68
N ALA A 370 -5.25 -7.63 9.76
CA ALA A 370 -4.52 -8.78 10.30
C ALA A 370 -5.47 -9.90 10.78
N ALA A 371 -6.57 -9.55 11.47
CA ALA A 371 -7.60 -10.50 11.89
C ALA A 371 -8.29 -11.19 10.70
N ALA A 372 -8.46 -10.48 9.58
CA ALA A 372 -8.99 -11.03 8.33
C ALA A 372 -7.98 -11.90 7.55
N GLY A 373 -6.74 -12.03 8.04
CA GLY A 373 -5.68 -12.80 7.39
C GLY A 373 -4.98 -12.05 6.24
N ILE A 374 -5.01 -10.71 6.26
CA ILE A 374 -4.31 -9.83 5.31
C ILE A 374 -3.03 -9.33 5.97
N GLN A 375 -1.86 -9.61 5.35
CA GLN A 375 -0.58 -9.10 5.86
C GLN A 375 -0.33 -7.68 5.38
N MET A 376 -0.28 -6.72 6.30
CA MET A 376 0.16 -5.37 6.00
C MET A 376 1.69 -5.28 6.08
N VAL A 377 2.34 -4.87 4.98
CA VAL A 377 3.77 -4.60 4.89
C VAL A 377 3.97 -3.10 4.72
N VAL A 378 4.86 -2.51 5.53
CA VAL A 378 4.95 -1.05 5.70
C VAL A 378 6.39 -0.58 5.64
N ALA A 379 6.64 0.56 5.02
CA ALA A 379 7.93 1.24 5.08
C ALA A 379 8.24 1.74 6.51
N ALA A 380 9.46 1.51 6.99
CA ALA A 380 9.86 1.93 8.32
C ALA A 380 10.05 3.44 8.47
N GLY A 381 10.13 4.18 7.34
CA GLY A 381 10.39 5.62 7.28
C GLY A 381 11.82 5.94 6.80
N ASN A 382 12.04 7.21 6.40
CA ASN A 382 13.29 7.68 5.81
C ASN A 382 14.00 8.75 6.66
N ALA A 383 13.69 8.83 7.96
CA ALA A 383 14.25 9.81 8.91
C ALA A 383 15.52 9.31 9.64
N GLY A 384 16.19 8.23 9.16
CA GLY A 384 17.48 7.77 9.70
C GLY A 384 18.59 8.82 9.54
N SER A 385 19.71 8.75 10.28
CA SER A 385 20.25 7.61 11.04
C SER A 385 20.03 7.70 12.55
N PRO A 386 19.42 8.71 13.15
CA PRO A 386 19.15 8.72 14.59
C PRO A 386 18.29 7.54 15.03
N CYS A 387 18.38 7.19 16.32
CA CYS A 387 17.49 6.19 16.92
C CYS A 387 16.09 6.77 17.18
N SER A 388 15.10 5.90 17.35
CA SER A 388 13.69 6.25 17.62
C SER A 388 13.05 7.11 16.53
N THR A 389 13.44 6.87 15.27
CA THR A 389 12.88 7.52 14.08
C THR A 389 11.86 6.66 13.34
N VAL A 390 11.54 5.43 13.82
CA VAL A 390 10.33 4.72 13.45
C VAL A 390 9.23 5.23 14.38
N GLU A 391 8.59 6.32 13.98
CA GLU A 391 7.61 7.04 14.78
C GLU A 391 6.24 7.23 14.10
N ASP A 392 6.16 6.93 12.80
CA ASP A 392 4.96 7.16 12.01
C ASP A 392 4.05 5.93 11.96
N PRO A 393 2.74 6.05 12.30
CA PRO A 393 1.74 5.08 11.87
C PRO A 393 1.75 4.87 10.35
N PRO A 394 1.55 3.65 9.84
CA PRO A 394 1.31 2.41 10.55
C PRO A 394 2.57 1.60 10.88
N ALA A 395 3.80 2.09 10.63
CA ALA A 395 5.05 1.36 10.84
C ALA A 395 5.29 0.96 12.30
N ILE A 396 4.78 1.76 13.24
CA ILE A 396 4.94 1.57 14.69
C ILE A 396 4.18 0.36 15.24
N TYR A 397 3.12 -0.11 14.56
CA TYR A 397 2.21 -1.10 15.13
C TYR A 397 2.76 -2.52 15.14
N GLU A 398 2.31 -3.31 16.11
CA GLU A 398 2.66 -4.73 16.27
C GLU A 398 2.21 -5.57 15.06
N LYS A 399 1.01 -5.29 14.53
CA LYS A 399 0.44 -6.05 13.42
C LYS A 399 0.96 -5.62 12.06
N SER A 400 1.64 -4.48 11.94
CA SER A 400 2.37 -4.08 10.75
C SER A 400 3.71 -4.79 10.65
N TYR A 401 4.09 -5.23 9.46
CA TYR A 401 5.42 -5.78 9.17
C TYR A 401 6.28 -4.69 8.55
N SER A 402 7.04 -3.97 9.41
CA SER A 402 7.78 -2.79 8.99
C SER A 402 9.16 -3.16 8.44
N VAL A 403 9.57 -2.48 7.37
CA VAL A 403 10.72 -2.84 6.54
C VAL A 403 11.75 -1.73 6.51
N GLY A 404 12.97 -2.03 6.96
CA GLY A 404 14.16 -1.18 6.83
C GLY A 404 14.81 -1.34 5.45
N ALA A 405 15.52 -0.29 5.00
CA ALA A 405 16.20 -0.26 3.71
C ALA A 405 17.69 -0.60 3.85
N LEU A 406 18.16 -1.58 3.08
CA LEU A 406 19.58 -1.87 2.88
C LEU A 406 20.11 -1.19 1.61
N THR A 407 21.38 -0.87 1.61
CA THR A 407 22.11 -0.56 0.38
C THR A 407 22.17 -1.82 -0.49
N THR A 408 21.55 -1.78 -1.65
CA THR A 408 21.40 -2.91 -2.56
C THR A 408 22.75 -3.54 -2.89
N GLY A 409 22.85 -4.88 -2.76
CA GLY A 409 24.08 -5.64 -2.96
C GLY A 409 25.05 -5.64 -1.77
N THR A 410 24.66 -5.04 -0.64
CA THR A 410 25.43 -5.06 0.62
C THR A 410 24.51 -5.28 1.82
N ASP A 411 25.07 -5.73 2.95
CA ASP A 411 24.34 -5.84 4.21
C ASP A 411 24.42 -4.55 5.06
N ASN A 412 24.71 -3.40 4.44
CA ASN A 412 24.74 -2.11 5.13
C ASN A 412 23.35 -1.47 5.12
N ILE A 413 22.90 -1.04 6.31
CA ILE A 413 21.67 -0.24 6.40
C ILE A 413 21.86 1.11 5.66
N ALA A 414 20.90 1.49 4.85
CA ALA A 414 20.90 2.80 4.20
C ALA A 414 20.84 3.92 5.26
N SER A 415 21.59 5.00 5.03
CA SER A 415 21.71 6.08 6.02
C SER A 415 20.37 6.72 6.38
N PHE A 416 19.45 6.80 5.42
CA PHE A 416 18.11 7.35 5.60
C PHE A 416 17.13 6.39 6.29
N SER A 417 17.40 5.07 6.34
CA SER A 417 16.45 4.12 6.92
C SER A 417 16.19 4.42 8.38
N SER A 418 14.92 4.63 8.75
CA SER A 418 14.49 4.87 10.13
C SER A 418 14.82 3.69 11.03
N ARG A 419 15.06 3.99 12.31
CA ARG A 419 15.52 3.05 13.35
C ARG A 419 14.64 3.15 14.58
N GLY A 420 14.41 2.02 15.22
CA GLY A 420 13.76 1.93 16.52
C GLY A 420 14.65 2.41 17.69
N PRO A 421 14.18 2.21 18.93
CA PRO A 421 12.87 1.65 19.30
C PRO A 421 11.71 2.63 19.03
N VAL A 422 10.48 2.11 18.95
CA VAL A 422 9.28 2.93 18.88
C VAL A 422 9.03 3.55 20.24
N THR A 423 9.04 4.89 20.32
CA THR A 423 8.85 5.63 21.58
C THR A 423 7.56 6.43 21.64
N VAL A 424 6.97 6.77 20.49
CA VAL A 424 5.79 7.65 20.38
C VAL A 424 4.53 7.08 21.02
N ASP A 425 4.41 5.74 21.11
CA ASP A 425 3.31 5.03 21.78
C ASP A 425 3.72 4.44 23.14
N GLY A 426 4.95 4.71 23.60
CA GLY A 426 5.50 4.21 24.85
C GLY A 426 5.84 2.72 24.88
N SER A 427 5.69 1.99 23.78
CA SER A 427 5.90 0.53 23.72
C SER A 427 7.35 0.11 23.81
N ASN A 428 8.29 0.94 23.39
CA ASN A 428 9.70 0.61 23.18
C ASN A 428 9.92 -0.62 22.27
N ARG A 429 8.99 -0.86 21.36
CA ARG A 429 8.98 -1.99 20.44
C ARG A 429 10.18 -1.91 19.50
N ILE A 430 10.83 -3.05 19.25
CA ILE A 430 11.90 -3.13 18.24
C ILE A 430 11.25 -2.96 16.85
N LYS A 431 11.77 -2.02 16.08
CA LYS A 431 11.45 -1.77 14.68
C LYS A 431 12.72 -1.26 13.95
N PRO A 432 12.87 -1.51 12.62
CA PRO A 432 11.98 -2.29 11.75
C PRO A 432 11.93 -3.76 12.16
N ASP A 433 10.96 -4.53 11.59
CA ASP A 433 10.89 -5.98 11.84
C ASP A 433 11.95 -6.73 11.03
N ILE A 434 12.18 -6.33 9.76
CA ILE A 434 13.08 -6.96 8.81
C ILE A 434 13.65 -5.90 7.87
N SER A 435 14.70 -6.22 7.12
CA SER A 435 15.28 -5.31 6.12
C SER A 435 15.39 -5.94 4.73
N ALA A 436 15.29 -5.11 3.69
CA ALA A 436 15.39 -5.52 2.30
C ALA A 436 16.15 -4.47 1.46
N PRO A 437 16.60 -4.80 0.23
CA PRO A 437 17.21 -3.84 -0.67
C PRO A 437 16.29 -2.61 -0.90
N GLY A 438 16.83 -1.39 -0.71
CA GLY A 438 16.06 -0.16 -0.80
C GLY A 438 16.78 1.01 -1.45
N THR A 439 17.94 0.77 -2.10
CA THR A 439 18.66 1.85 -2.81
C THR A 439 18.83 1.51 -4.28
N ASN A 440 18.70 2.54 -5.13
CA ASN A 440 18.83 2.44 -6.59
C ASN A 440 17.98 1.29 -7.17
N THR A 441 16.81 1.06 -6.63
CA THR A 441 15.87 0.07 -7.12
C THR A 441 15.24 0.59 -8.40
N ARG A 442 15.43 -0.11 -9.52
CA ARG A 442 14.79 0.19 -10.81
C ARG A 442 13.43 -0.50 -10.87
N SER A 443 12.39 0.25 -11.24
CA SER A 443 11.03 -0.28 -11.39
C SER A 443 10.21 0.58 -12.35
N CYS A 444 8.89 0.33 -12.43
CA CYS A 444 7.99 1.05 -13.33
C CYS A 444 7.95 2.56 -13.03
N SER A 445 7.85 3.36 -14.11
CA SER A 445 7.50 4.78 -14.04
C SER A 445 6.07 5.00 -14.54
N ASN A 446 5.41 6.06 -14.07
CA ASN A 446 4.09 6.45 -14.56
C ASN A 446 4.13 7.26 -15.87
N THR A 447 5.31 7.60 -16.40
CA THR A 447 5.47 8.49 -17.56
C THR A 447 5.19 7.81 -18.90
N GLY A 448 5.23 6.46 -18.95
CA GLY A 448 4.97 5.69 -20.17
C GLY A 448 4.73 4.21 -19.88
N ASP A 449 4.15 3.48 -20.83
CA ASP A 449 3.84 2.05 -20.64
C ASP A 449 5.09 1.16 -20.67
N ASN A 450 6.23 1.68 -21.16
CA ASN A 450 7.55 1.05 -21.18
C ASN A 450 8.58 1.84 -20.36
N ALA A 451 8.16 2.79 -19.56
CA ALA A 451 9.06 3.68 -18.84
C ALA A 451 9.45 3.10 -17.48
N TYR A 452 10.74 3.11 -17.19
CA TYR A 452 11.32 2.66 -15.92
C TYR A 452 12.12 3.79 -15.29
N THR A 453 12.22 3.78 -13.95
CA THR A 453 13.04 4.74 -13.20
C THR A 453 13.64 4.08 -11.98
N THR A 454 14.68 4.68 -11.40
CA THR A 454 15.28 4.24 -10.14
C THR A 454 14.85 5.13 -9.00
N ALA A 455 14.68 4.55 -7.82
CA ALA A 455 14.42 5.29 -6.58
C ALA A 455 15.13 4.64 -5.39
N SER A 456 15.25 5.39 -4.29
CA SER A 456 15.86 4.91 -3.03
C SER A 456 14.99 5.34 -1.86
N GLY A 457 14.64 4.38 -0.99
CA GLY A 457 13.80 4.61 0.20
C GLY A 457 13.41 3.29 0.85
N THR A 458 12.91 3.34 2.07
CA THR A 458 12.23 2.20 2.69
C THR A 458 10.98 1.80 1.89
N SER A 459 10.42 2.73 1.14
CA SER A 459 9.37 2.49 0.14
C SER A 459 9.77 1.47 -0.92
N MET A 460 11.05 1.39 -1.29
CA MET A 460 11.57 0.43 -2.28
C MET A 460 11.93 -0.90 -1.62
N ALA A 461 12.25 -0.91 -0.33
CA ALA A 461 12.48 -2.13 0.44
C ALA A 461 11.17 -2.89 0.74
N THR A 462 10.11 -2.18 1.05
CA THR A 462 8.78 -2.72 1.42
C THR A 462 8.21 -3.70 0.39
N PRO A 463 8.16 -3.39 -0.93
CA PRO A 463 7.65 -4.31 -1.93
C PRO A 463 8.49 -5.57 -2.11
N HIS A 464 9.80 -5.56 -1.80
CA HIS A 464 10.60 -6.79 -1.77
C HIS A 464 10.05 -7.77 -0.71
N ILE A 465 9.68 -7.28 0.48
CA ILE A 465 9.08 -8.12 1.52
C ILE A 465 7.66 -8.56 1.16
N SER A 466 6.87 -7.69 0.53
CA SER A 466 5.53 -8.06 0.07
C SER A 466 5.57 -9.19 -0.97
N GLY A 467 6.49 -9.10 -1.92
CA GLY A 467 6.73 -10.16 -2.90
C GLY A 467 7.35 -11.42 -2.27
N ALA A 468 8.27 -11.28 -1.30
CA ALA A 468 8.82 -12.43 -0.57
C ALA A 468 7.72 -13.20 0.19
N MET A 469 6.80 -12.50 0.85
CA MET A 469 5.63 -13.12 1.50
C MET A 469 4.74 -13.86 0.48
N ALA A 470 4.56 -13.29 -0.72
CA ALA A 470 3.81 -13.97 -1.78
C ALA A 470 4.52 -15.24 -2.28
N LEU A 471 5.84 -15.21 -2.41
CA LEU A 471 6.63 -16.40 -2.75
C LEU A 471 6.54 -17.47 -1.65
N LEU A 472 6.65 -17.06 -0.37
CA LEU A 472 6.51 -17.96 0.78
C LEU A 472 5.15 -18.67 0.76
N TRP A 473 4.06 -17.91 0.60
CA TRP A 473 2.71 -18.47 0.60
C TRP A 473 2.38 -19.30 -0.63
N CYS A 474 3.06 -19.03 -1.75
CA CYS A 474 2.97 -19.86 -2.95
C CYS A 474 3.71 -21.20 -2.75
N ALA A 475 4.91 -21.17 -2.16
CA ALA A 475 5.73 -22.36 -1.94
C ALA A 475 5.25 -23.21 -0.75
N LEU A 476 4.77 -22.56 0.32
CA LEU A 476 4.32 -23.18 1.56
C LEU A 476 2.86 -22.81 1.87
N PRO A 477 1.86 -23.43 1.20
CA PRO A 477 0.44 -23.08 1.36
C PRO A 477 -0.10 -23.22 2.79
N SER A 478 0.54 -24.03 3.65
CA SER A 478 0.17 -24.16 5.06
C SER A 478 0.41 -22.89 5.87
N LEU A 479 1.35 -22.03 5.45
CA LEU A 479 1.63 -20.72 6.07
C LEU A 479 0.71 -19.61 5.53
N ARG A 480 0.00 -19.86 4.45
CA ARG A 480 -0.83 -18.83 3.83
C ARG A 480 -1.88 -18.33 4.79
N HIS A 481 -1.91 -17.00 5.03
CA HIS A 481 -2.78 -16.29 5.98
C HIS A 481 -2.55 -16.65 7.47
N GLN A 482 -1.48 -17.38 7.77
CA GLN A 482 -0.96 -17.54 9.13
C GLN A 482 0.05 -16.42 9.36
N ILE A 483 -0.44 -15.22 9.74
CA ILE A 483 0.34 -13.98 9.73
C ILE A 483 1.59 -14.10 10.60
N THR A 484 1.43 -14.55 11.85
CA THR A 484 2.54 -14.69 12.81
C THR A 484 3.55 -15.73 12.34
N ASP A 485 3.09 -16.93 12.01
CA ASP A 485 3.96 -18.04 11.58
C ASP A 485 4.71 -17.68 10.28
N SER A 486 4.08 -16.94 9.38
CA SER A 486 4.70 -16.48 8.13
C SER A 486 5.79 -15.44 8.38
N ARG A 487 5.55 -14.48 9.29
CA ARG A 487 6.57 -13.50 9.70
C ARG A 487 7.74 -14.20 10.38
N ASP A 488 7.46 -15.16 11.26
CA ASP A 488 8.48 -15.94 11.95
C ASP A 488 9.32 -16.78 10.96
N ALA A 489 8.69 -17.36 9.93
CA ALA A 489 9.40 -18.07 8.87
C ALA A 489 10.38 -17.16 8.11
N LEU A 490 9.94 -15.94 7.72
CA LEU A 490 10.81 -14.97 7.06
C LEU A 490 11.90 -14.45 8.00
N ASN A 491 11.56 -14.14 9.25
CA ASN A 491 12.47 -13.62 10.27
C ASN A 491 13.60 -14.63 10.61
N ASN A 492 13.22 -15.88 10.86
CA ASN A 492 14.18 -16.93 11.19
C ASN A 492 15.10 -17.31 10.01
N ALA A 493 14.61 -17.13 8.79
CA ALA A 493 15.37 -17.41 7.57
C ALA A 493 16.23 -16.22 7.11
N ALA A 494 16.04 -15.04 7.65
CA ALA A 494 16.79 -13.85 7.29
C ALA A 494 18.31 -14.04 7.51
N VAL A 495 19.13 -13.37 6.70
CA VAL A 495 20.53 -13.21 7.00
C VAL A 495 20.65 -12.28 8.21
N HIS A 496 20.91 -12.86 9.37
CA HIS A 496 20.92 -12.15 10.63
C HIS A 496 22.10 -11.17 10.72
N ILE A 497 21.78 -9.89 10.94
CA ILE A 497 22.78 -8.81 11.06
C ILE A 497 22.67 -8.20 12.44
N GLY A 498 23.77 -8.29 13.22
CA GLY A 498 23.86 -7.67 14.54
C GLY A 498 24.17 -6.18 14.45
N SER A 499 23.67 -5.40 15.41
CA SER A 499 24.03 -3.99 15.58
C SER A 499 23.92 -3.59 17.05
N THR A 500 24.92 -2.90 17.56
CA THR A 500 24.90 -2.32 18.92
C THR A 500 24.30 -0.90 18.95
N GLN A 501 23.95 -0.35 17.80
CA GLN A 501 23.27 0.96 17.73
C GLN A 501 21.84 0.84 18.25
N CYS A 502 21.33 1.94 18.77
CA CYS A 502 19.96 2.07 19.24
C CYS A 502 19.53 1.08 20.34
N GLY A 503 20.50 0.68 21.19
CA GLY A 503 20.22 -0.02 22.44
C GLY A 503 19.98 -1.53 22.36
N THR A 504 20.13 -2.14 21.17
CA THR A 504 19.97 -3.59 20.98
C THR A 504 21.19 -4.19 20.27
N ALA A 505 21.62 -5.40 20.65
CA ALA A 505 22.87 -5.98 20.15
C ALA A 505 22.67 -7.09 19.11
N GLY A 506 21.69 -7.96 19.30
CA GLY A 506 21.45 -9.13 18.44
C GLY A 506 20.28 -8.94 17.47
N PRO A 507 20.01 -9.91 16.59
CA PRO A 507 18.74 -9.99 15.88
C PRO A 507 17.62 -10.51 16.83
N PRO A 508 16.40 -9.90 16.84
CA PRO A 508 16.14 -8.63 16.17
C PRO A 508 16.80 -7.44 16.88
N ASN A 509 17.10 -6.37 16.11
CA ASN A 509 17.64 -5.13 16.67
C ASN A 509 16.98 -3.90 16.01
N ASN A 510 17.14 -2.75 16.66
CA ASN A 510 16.49 -1.49 16.24
C ASN A 510 17.06 -0.86 14.95
N VAL A 511 17.99 -1.49 14.28
CA VAL A 511 18.60 -1.01 13.02
C VAL A 511 18.18 -1.86 11.83
N TYR A 512 18.25 -3.17 11.97
CA TYR A 512 18.03 -4.13 10.88
C TYR A 512 16.79 -5.01 11.09
N GLY A 513 16.14 -4.94 12.25
CA GLY A 513 15.18 -5.97 12.65
C GLY A 513 15.87 -7.33 12.76
N TRP A 514 15.30 -8.33 12.13
CA TRP A 514 15.90 -9.67 12.03
C TRP A 514 17.09 -9.75 11.04
N GLY A 515 17.25 -8.75 10.17
CA GLY A 515 18.32 -8.71 9.17
C GLY A 515 17.79 -8.69 7.74
N ARG A 516 18.61 -9.08 6.77
CA ARG A 516 18.25 -9.10 5.35
C ARG A 516 17.40 -10.32 5.01
N ILE A 517 16.28 -10.09 4.32
CA ILE A 517 15.45 -11.16 3.77
C ILE A 517 16.26 -12.14 2.90
N ASP A 518 16.05 -13.43 3.12
CA ASP A 518 16.49 -14.53 2.28
C ASP A 518 15.32 -15.46 2.02
N ILE A 519 14.66 -15.27 0.88
CA ILE A 519 13.44 -16.03 0.58
C ILE A 519 13.73 -17.47 0.19
N ALA A 520 14.90 -17.78 -0.35
CA ALA A 520 15.28 -19.15 -0.64
C ALA A 520 15.44 -19.97 0.65
N ASN A 521 16.09 -19.40 1.66
CA ASN A 521 16.19 -20.02 2.98
C ASN A 521 14.81 -20.20 3.64
N ALA A 522 13.91 -19.20 3.51
CA ALA A 522 12.56 -19.27 4.08
C ALA A 522 11.69 -20.40 3.51
N VAL A 523 11.92 -20.80 2.26
CA VAL A 523 11.21 -21.93 1.64
C VAL A 523 11.97 -23.26 1.79
N GLY A 524 13.03 -23.30 2.63
CA GLY A 524 13.77 -24.52 2.97
C GLY A 524 14.91 -24.88 2.00
N MET A 525 15.33 -23.92 1.15
CA MET A 525 16.55 -24.07 0.36
C MET A 525 17.76 -23.58 1.18
N PRO A 526 18.87 -24.30 1.20
CA PRO A 526 20.09 -23.77 1.82
C PRO A 526 20.54 -22.51 1.06
N SER A 527 20.85 -21.45 1.79
CA SER A 527 21.47 -20.26 1.20
C SER A 527 22.74 -20.66 0.44
N PRO A 528 22.96 -20.13 -0.77
CA PRO A 528 24.21 -20.36 -1.47
C PRO A 528 25.36 -19.87 -0.59
N THR A 529 26.32 -20.76 -0.31
CA THR A 529 27.55 -20.38 0.41
C THR A 529 28.20 -19.25 -0.38
N PRO A 530 28.53 -18.10 0.25
CA PRO A 530 29.21 -17.03 -0.46
C PRO A 530 30.46 -17.59 -1.14
N SER A 531 30.52 -17.43 -2.46
CA SER A 531 31.75 -17.78 -3.20
C SER A 531 32.89 -16.96 -2.59
N PRO A 532 34.02 -17.55 -2.25
CA PRO A 532 35.11 -16.79 -1.67
C PRO A 532 35.46 -15.65 -2.61
N THR A 533 35.35 -14.44 -2.11
CA THR A 533 35.80 -13.23 -2.83
C THR A 533 37.22 -13.50 -3.28
N PRO A 534 37.57 -13.41 -4.57
CA PRO A 534 38.95 -13.63 -4.99
C PRO A 534 39.84 -12.68 -4.20
N THR A 535 40.68 -13.25 -3.36
CA THR A 535 41.69 -12.49 -2.63
C THR A 535 42.51 -11.73 -3.67
N PRO A 536 42.63 -10.40 -3.58
CA PRO A 536 43.44 -9.67 -4.54
C PRO A 536 44.83 -10.27 -4.55
N THR A 537 45.23 -10.89 -5.66
CA THR A 537 46.58 -11.37 -5.87
C THR A 537 47.48 -10.15 -5.71
N ALA A 538 48.37 -10.21 -4.73
CA ALA A 538 49.35 -9.16 -4.49
C ALA A 538 50.10 -8.90 -5.78
N THR A 539 49.91 -7.70 -6.35
CA THR A 539 50.68 -7.24 -7.50
C THR A 539 52.15 -7.17 -7.06
N ALA A 540 52.96 -8.05 -7.57
CA ALA A 540 54.40 -8.04 -7.31
C ALA A 540 54.96 -6.70 -7.80
N THR A 541 55.52 -5.94 -6.88
CA THR A 541 56.27 -4.70 -7.18
C THR A 541 57.48 -5.11 -8.02
N PRO A 542 57.74 -4.50 -9.18
CA PRO A 542 58.96 -4.81 -9.94
C PRO A 542 60.19 -4.34 -9.18
N SER A 543 61.05 -5.30 -8.79
CA SER A 543 62.36 -5.01 -8.20
C SER A 543 63.35 -4.72 -9.33
N ALA A 544 64.11 -3.67 -9.16
CA ALA A 544 65.06 -3.15 -10.16
C ALA A 544 66.27 -4.07 -10.37
N CYS A 545 66.62 -4.19 -11.65
CA CYS A 545 67.95 -4.49 -12.22
C CYS A 545 68.93 -5.43 -11.52
N GLY A 546 69.12 -6.61 -12.10
CA GLY A 546 70.32 -7.44 -12.03
C GLY A 546 70.56 -8.15 -13.38
N PRO A 547 71.83 -8.47 -13.76
CA PRO A 547 72.23 -8.76 -15.15
C PRO A 547 71.81 -10.16 -15.63
N ALA A 548 71.63 -10.25 -16.94
CA ALA A 548 71.20 -11.43 -17.71
C ALA A 548 72.08 -12.67 -17.54
N SER A 549 71.48 -13.83 -17.41
CA SER A 549 72.05 -15.13 -17.54
C SER A 549 71.20 -16.01 -18.48
N PRO A 550 71.80 -17.00 -19.18
CA PRO A 550 71.32 -17.42 -20.52
C PRO A 550 70.13 -18.36 -20.47
N THR A 551 69.40 -18.27 -21.60
CA THR A 551 68.20 -18.98 -21.99
C THR A 551 68.33 -20.51 -21.91
N PRO A 552 67.37 -21.23 -21.32
CA PRO A 552 67.21 -22.66 -21.56
C PRO A 552 66.22 -22.89 -22.71
N THR A 553 66.59 -23.81 -23.59
CA THR A 553 65.89 -24.30 -24.78
C THR A 553 64.55 -24.95 -24.39
N ALA A 554 63.50 -24.54 -25.11
CA ALA A 554 62.17 -25.07 -24.93
C ALA A 554 62.02 -26.52 -25.43
N THR A 555 61.61 -27.43 -24.57
CA THR A 555 61.17 -28.77 -24.95
C THR A 555 59.67 -28.71 -25.26
N VAL A 556 59.30 -29.10 -26.48
CA VAL A 556 57.87 -29.15 -26.93
C VAL A 556 57.21 -30.36 -26.30
N THR A 557 56.23 -30.13 -25.45
CA THR A 557 55.30 -31.17 -24.96
C THR A 557 54.07 -31.18 -25.84
N ALA A 558 53.72 -32.34 -26.43
CA ALA A 558 52.61 -32.53 -27.33
C ALA A 558 51.25 -32.23 -26.66
N THR A 559 50.47 -31.36 -27.26
CA THR A 559 49.08 -31.04 -26.87
C THR A 559 48.12 -32.09 -27.43
N ALA A 560 47.30 -32.70 -26.61
CA ALA A 560 46.23 -33.62 -27.02
C ALA A 560 45.15 -32.87 -27.82
N THR A 561 44.76 -33.43 -28.97
CA THR A 561 43.72 -32.96 -29.84
C THR A 561 42.32 -33.25 -29.26
N PRO A 562 41.39 -32.30 -29.16
CA PRO A 562 40.05 -32.64 -28.73
C PRO A 562 39.24 -33.31 -29.85
N THR A 563 38.57 -34.41 -29.52
CA THR A 563 37.67 -35.17 -30.39
C THR A 563 36.41 -34.34 -30.70
N ALA A 564 36.10 -34.23 -31.98
CA ALA A 564 34.93 -33.51 -32.47
C ALA A 564 33.63 -34.23 -32.10
N THR A 565 32.70 -33.54 -31.42
CA THR A 565 31.33 -33.98 -31.18
C THR A 565 30.49 -33.62 -32.40
N ALA A 566 29.75 -34.58 -32.91
CA ALA A 566 28.88 -34.42 -34.10
C ALA A 566 27.77 -33.41 -33.87
N THR A 567 27.68 -32.42 -34.76
CA THR A 567 26.58 -31.43 -34.81
C THR A 567 25.43 -32.02 -35.59
N ALA A 568 24.22 -32.01 -34.99
CA ALA A 568 22.98 -32.41 -35.67
C ALA A 568 22.61 -31.38 -36.76
N THR A 569 22.37 -31.88 -37.99
CA THR A 569 21.95 -31.08 -39.16
C THR A 569 20.48 -30.68 -39.01
N ALA A 570 20.19 -29.40 -39.01
CA ALA A 570 18.83 -28.87 -39.00
C ALA A 570 18.23 -29.00 -40.42
N THR A 571 17.04 -29.59 -40.52
CA THR A 571 16.23 -29.72 -41.74
C THR A 571 15.59 -28.35 -42.06
N ALA A 572 15.81 -27.82 -43.26
CA ALA A 572 15.23 -26.56 -43.70
C ALA A 572 13.70 -26.68 -43.89
N THR A 573 12.95 -25.84 -43.19
CA THR A 573 11.51 -25.62 -43.39
C THR A 573 11.32 -24.53 -44.47
N ALA A 574 10.44 -24.78 -45.44
CA ALA A 574 10.20 -23.90 -46.57
C ALA A 574 9.63 -22.54 -46.15
N THR A 575 10.23 -21.47 -46.68
CA THR A 575 9.83 -20.08 -46.50
C THR A 575 8.62 -19.77 -47.38
N ALA A 576 7.54 -19.30 -46.82
CA ALA A 576 6.38 -18.78 -47.55
C ALA A 576 6.69 -17.40 -48.14
N THR A 577 6.34 -17.19 -49.42
CA THR A 577 6.49 -15.95 -50.19
C THR A 577 5.54 -14.87 -49.65
N PRO A 578 5.98 -13.62 -49.42
CA PRO A 578 5.08 -12.56 -48.94
C PRO A 578 4.21 -12.01 -50.09
N THR A 579 2.92 -11.85 -49.80
CA THR A 579 1.93 -11.17 -50.64
C THR A 579 2.17 -9.64 -50.59
N PRO A 580 2.06 -8.89 -51.71
CA PRO A 580 2.32 -7.46 -51.73
C PRO A 580 1.22 -6.67 -50.99
N THR A 581 1.64 -5.77 -50.10
CA THR A 581 0.82 -4.80 -49.40
C THR A 581 0.39 -3.65 -50.32
N PRO A 582 -0.86 -3.18 -50.27
CA PRO A 582 -1.31 -2.03 -51.05
C PRO A 582 -0.70 -0.71 -50.53
N THR A 583 -0.18 0.07 -51.46
CA THR A 583 0.43 1.39 -51.23
C THR A 583 -0.63 2.41 -50.80
N SER A 584 -0.46 3.01 -49.65
CA SER A 584 -1.33 4.09 -49.14
C SER A 584 -0.91 5.43 -49.77
N THR A 585 -1.91 6.16 -50.30
CA THR A 585 -1.79 7.52 -50.83
C THR A 585 -1.47 8.53 -49.71
N PRO A 586 -0.59 9.53 -49.93
CA PRO A 586 -0.26 10.49 -48.88
C PRO A 586 -1.44 11.45 -48.57
N ARG A 587 -1.69 11.64 -47.29
CA ARG A 587 -2.66 12.61 -46.77
C ARG A 587 -2.09 14.04 -46.86
N PRO A 588 -2.84 15.05 -47.28
CA PRO A 588 -2.36 16.43 -47.34
C PRO A 588 -2.07 17.03 -45.98
N THR A 589 -0.97 17.76 -45.88
CA THR A 589 -0.46 18.48 -44.72
C THR A 589 -1.40 19.62 -44.30
N PRO A 590 -1.74 19.80 -43.02
CA PRO A 590 -2.53 20.94 -42.61
C PRO A 590 -1.71 22.24 -42.58
N THR A 591 -2.29 23.31 -43.09
CA THR A 591 -1.74 24.68 -43.11
C THR A 591 -1.67 25.23 -41.65
N PRO A 592 -0.60 25.95 -41.28
CA PRO A 592 -0.49 26.53 -39.93
C PRO A 592 -1.54 27.62 -39.70
N ARG A 593 -2.24 27.52 -38.58
CA ARG A 593 -3.20 28.52 -38.13
C ARG A 593 -2.43 29.67 -37.44
N SER A 594 -2.66 30.90 -37.87
CA SER A 594 -2.08 32.11 -37.29
C SER A 594 -2.52 32.30 -35.84
N GLN A 595 -1.55 32.58 -34.97
CA GLN A 595 -1.79 32.92 -33.56
C GLN A 595 -2.50 34.28 -33.42
N PRO A 596 -3.46 34.46 -32.51
CA PRO A 596 -4.02 35.76 -32.17
C PRO A 596 -3.06 36.57 -31.31
N THR A 597 -2.90 37.84 -31.64
CA THR A 597 -2.13 38.85 -30.87
C THR A 597 -2.66 39.04 -29.47
N PRO A 598 -1.82 39.22 -28.44
CA PRO A 598 -2.28 39.49 -27.07
C PRO A 598 -2.92 40.88 -26.97
N ARG A 599 -4.14 40.94 -26.44
CA ARG A 599 -4.78 42.20 -26.03
C ARG A 599 -4.14 42.72 -24.77
N GLY A 600 -3.71 43.98 -24.78
CA GLY A 600 -3.16 44.72 -23.66
C GLY A 600 -4.13 44.81 -22.49
N ARG A 601 -3.59 44.66 -21.31
CA ARG A 601 -4.26 44.76 -20.02
C ARG A 601 -4.64 46.23 -19.74
N PRO A 602 -5.87 46.55 -19.30
CA PRO A 602 -6.20 47.92 -18.89
C PRO A 602 -5.54 48.29 -17.56
N THR A 603 -5.03 49.52 -17.49
CA THR A 603 -4.49 50.14 -16.28
C THR A 603 -5.61 50.50 -15.30
N PRO A 604 -5.44 50.29 -13.97
CA PRO A 604 -6.41 50.70 -12.96
C PRO A 604 -6.40 52.22 -12.74
N PRO A 605 -7.53 52.83 -12.36
CA PRO A 605 -7.60 54.29 -12.06
C PRO A 605 -6.95 54.62 -10.71
N PRO A 606 -6.47 55.89 -10.50
CA PRO A 606 -5.86 56.31 -9.26
C PRO A 606 -6.91 56.40 -8.14
N ARG A 607 -6.49 56.02 -6.93
CA ARG A 607 -7.29 56.20 -5.70
C ARG A 607 -7.32 57.66 -5.27
N PRO A 608 -8.41 58.11 -4.64
CA PRO A 608 -8.49 59.40 -4.02
C PRO A 608 -7.65 59.55 -2.76
#